data_d8737051c853b1a0d8ad70acb8e134ea
#
_entry.id   d8737051c853b1a0d8ad70acb8e134ea
#
_cell.length_a   1.000
_cell.length_b   1.000
_cell.length_c   1.000
_cell.angle_alpha   90.00
_cell.angle_beta   90.00
_cell.angle_gamma   90.00
#
_symmetry.space_group_name_H-M   'P 1'
#
loop_
_entity.id
_entity.type
_entity.pdbx_description
1 polymer ?
#
loop_
_entity_poly.entity_id
_entity_poly.type
_entity_poly.pdbx_seq_one_letter_code
_entity_poly.pdbx_strand_id
1 'polypeptide(L)'
;MQGQLRGAGRVGAALALAIAGVIGSVPAVAHGASLLVEADWVASKLADRHLVVLHVGSRASYDKAHIPGARLISEENVARPHDMARGDLMLELPEPAVLRRTLESLGISDDSTIVVYAAGETPLQSATRIVFTLDYVGLGSQTSLLNGGLASWQKAGLATATVAPPVVPGRLSERPVVPVVVDAAFVLSHSGRAHHVLVDARAPVFYNGTEPTFGKRGHIPKAINIPFSSISDATGRISLPDLKRTFEAAGIHTGDTVVAYCHVGQQATAVVLAARLLDIPVRLYDGAFQDWATNNRGAVEP
;
A
#
# COMPACT_ATOMS: atom_id res chain seq x y z
N MET A 1 -3.19 86.95 2.27
CA MET A 1 -3.59 86.39 1.00
C MET A 1 -2.95 85.00 0.96
N GLN A 2 -3.68 84.02 1.35
CA GLN A 2 -4.44 83.01 0.59
C GLN A 2 -3.55 82.15 -0.37
N GLY A 3 -3.60 80.86 -0.12
CA GLY A 3 -3.20 79.86 -1.07
C GLY A 3 -2.98 78.47 -0.40
N GLN A 4 -4.07 77.75 -0.03
CA GLN A 4 -4.04 76.33 0.30
C GLN A 4 -3.79 75.52 -0.96
N LEU A 5 -2.97 74.45 -0.88
CA LEU A 5 -3.09 73.32 -1.77
C LEU A 5 -2.93 72.02 -0.98
N ARG A 6 -3.98 71.23 -1.04
CA ARG A 6 -4.15 69.89 -0.45
C ARG A 6 -3.33 68.87 -1.23
N GLY A 7 -2.53 68.07 -0.56
CA GLY A 7 -1.91 66.86 -1.14
C GLY A 7 -2.64 65.64 -0.66
N ALA A 8 -3.24 64.90 -1.60
CA ALA A 8 -3.98 63.67 -1.37
C ALA A 8 -3.01 62.49 -1.15
N GLY A 9 -3.09 61.84 0.02
CA GLY A 9 -2.39 60.58 0.29
C GLY A 9 -3.03 59.44 -0.47
N ARG A 10 -2.21 58.72 -1.26
CA ARG A 10 -2.59 57.45 -1.85
C ARG A 10 -2.30 56.32 -0.83
N VAL A 11 -3.37 55.75 -0.30
CA VAL A 11 -3.32 54.49 0.48
C VAL A 11 -3.18 53.35 -0.53
N GLY A 12 -2.02 52.74 -0.58
CA GLY A 12 -1.79 51.50 -1.34
C GLY A 12 -2.38 50.32 -0.57
N ALA A 13 -3.49 49.77 -1.05
CA ALA A 13 -4.01 48.49 -0.52
C ALA A 13 -3.15 47.34 -1.07
N ALA A 14 -2.40 46.70 -0.19
CA ALA A 14 -1.72 45.46 -0.51
C ALA A 14 -2.76 44.33 -0.51
N LEU A 15 -3.04 43.80 -1.70
CA LEU A 15 -3.89 42.66 -1.91
C LEU A 15 -3.09 41.38 -1.53
N ALA A 16 -3.32 40.84 -0.35
CA ALA A 16 -2.78 39.54 0.06
C ALA A 16 -3.57 38.44 -0.66
N LEU A 17 -2.96 37.83 -1.65
CA LEU A 17 -3.51 36.65 -2.33
C LEU A 17 -3.37 35.45 -1.38
N ALA A 18 -4.43 35.08 -0.69
CA ALA A 18 -4.50 33.84 0.05
C ALA A 18 -4.67 32.67 -0.95
N ILE A 19 -3.59 31.95 -1.21
CA ILE A 19 -3.66 30.67 -1.93
C ILE A 19 -4.28 29.66 -0.96
N ALA A 20 -5.59 29.47 -1.05
CA ALA A 20 -6.27 28.36 -0.41
C ALA A 20 -5.83 27.07 -1.10
N GLY A 21 -4.90 26.35 -0.48
CA GLY A 21 -4.55 25.01 -0.90
C GLY A 21 -5.78 24.12 -0.80
N VAL A 22 -6.33 23.71 -1.92
CA VAL A 22 -7.38 22.68 -1.99
C VAL A 22 -6.75 21.38 -1.50
N ILE A 23 -6.93 21.08 -0.23
CA ILE A 23 -6.67 19.75 0.32
C ILE A 23 -7.76 18.86 -0.26
N GLY A 24 -7.50 18.25 -1.43
CA GLY A 24 -8.36 17.23 -1.98
C GLY A 24 -8.47 16.08 -0.99
N SER A 25 -9.62 15.96 -0.32
CA SER A 25 -10.00 14.75 0.39
C SER A 25 -9.94 13.60 -0.62
N VAL A 26 -9.09 12.60 -0.34
CA VAL A 26 -9.09 11.35 -1.12
C VAL A 26 -10.46 10.71 -0.87
N PRO A 27 -11.32 10.56 -1.88
CA PRO A 27 -12.61 9.93 -1.66
C PRO A 27 -12.38 8.50 -1.18
N ALA A 28 -13.07 8.09 -0.13
CA ALA A 28 -13.18 6.69 0.23
C ALA A 28 -13.75 5.96 -0.98
N VAL A 29 -12.94 5.10 -1.61
CA VAL A 29 -13.37 4.33 -2.78
C VAL A 29 -14.41 3.35 -2.27
N ALA A 30 -15.67 3.54 -2.65
CA ALA A 30 -16.72 2.57 -2.37
C ALA A 30 -16.32 1.24 -3.03
N HIS A 31 -15.97 0.24 -2.21
CA HIS A 31 -15.54 -1.07 -2.69
C HIS A 31 -16.78 -1.81 -3.23
N GLY A 32 -16.79 -2.10 -4.52
CA GLY A 32 -17.79 -2.97 -5.13
C GLY A 32 -17.65 -4.43 -4.66
N ALA A 33 -16.42 -4.84 -4.24
CA ALA A 33 -16.13 -6.10 -3.57
C ALA A 33 -15.52 -5.79 -2.18
N SER A 34 -15.74 -6.67 -1.19
CA SER A 34 -15.07 -6.55 0.10
C SER A 34 -13.56 -6.67 -0.08
N LEU A 35 -12.79 -5.75 0.52
CA LEU A 35 -11.32 -5.78 0.46
C LEU A 35 -10.72 -7.08 1.06
N LEU A 36 -11.45 -7.72 1.99
CA LEU A 36 -11.09 -9.00 2.61
C LEU A 36 -12.21 -10.01 2.35
N VAL A 37 -11.87 -11.19 1.81
CA VAL A 37 -12.81 -12.25 1.48
C VAL A 37 -12.39 -13.59 2.09
N GLU A 38 -13.38 -14.46 2.33
CA GLU A 38 -13.16 -15.80 2.86
C GLU A 38 -13.13 -16.86 1.73
N ALA A 39 -12.58 -18.06 2.04
CA ALA A 39 -12.37 -19.11 1.05
C ALA A 39 -13.66 -19.56 0.37
N ASP A 40 -14.76 -19.69 1.11
CA ASP A 40 -16.07 -20.10 0.56
C ASP A 40 -16.63 -19.08 -0.46
N TRP A 41 -16.39 -17.78 -0.20
CA TRP A 41 -16.78 -16.74 -1.15
C TRP A 41 -16.00 -16.88 -2.48
N VAL A 42 -14.68 -17.09 -2.40
CA VAL A 42 -13.85 -17.30 -3.60
C VAL A 42 -14.29 -18.58 -4.33
N ALA A 43 -14.53 -19.67 -3.59
CA ALA A 43 -14.99 -20.94 -4.16
C ALA A 43 -16.31 -20.78 -4.93
N SER A 44 -17.25 -19.99 -4.41
CA SER A 44 -18.53 -19.70 -5.08
C SER A 44 -18.39 -18.93 -6.39
N LYS A 45 -17.23 -18.29 -6.61
CA LYS A 45 -16.93 -17.45 -7.78
C LYS A 45 -16.00 -18.11 -8.80
N LEU A 46 -15.48 -19.32 -8.56
CA LEU A 46 -14.51 -19.96 -9.47
C LEU A 46 -15.01 -20.16 -10.90
N ALA A 47 -16.32 -20.27 -11.11
CA ALA A 47 -16.93 -20.39 -12.42
C ALA A 47 -17.16 -19.05 -13.14
N ASP A 48 -16.92 -17.93 -12.45
CA ASP A 48 -17.07 -16.59 -13.03
C ASP A 48 -15.89 -16.29 -13.96
N ARG A 49 -16.18 -16.04 -15.23
CA ARG A 49 -15.16 -15.73 -16.25
C ARG A 49 -14.39 -14.44 -15.99
N HIS A 50 -14.94 -13.54 -15.16
CA HIS A 50 -14.31 -12.28 -14.79
C HIS A 50 -13.42 -12.41 -13.55
N LEU A 51 -13.46 -13.58 -12.88
CA LEU A 51 -12.59 -13.82 -11.73
C LEU A 51 -11.15 -14.07 -12.17
N VAL A 52 -10.24 -13.27 -11.62
CA VAL A 52 -8.79 -13.45 -11.72
C VAL A 52 -8.23 -13.71 -10.34
N VAL A 53 -7.70 -14.91 -10.10
CA VAL A 53 -7.09 -15.28 -8.83
C VAL A 53 -5.57 -15.20 -8.98
N LEU A 54 -4.90 -14.47 -8.10
CA LEU A 54 -3.46 -14.25 -8.11
C LEU A 54 -2.80 -14.98 -6.94
N HIS A 55 -1.97 -15.96 -7.27
CA HIS A 55 -1.12 -16.67 -6.32
C HIS A 55 0.17 -15.89 -6.10
N VAL A 56 0.35 -15.33 -4.92
CA VAL A 56 1.61 -14.68 -4.53
C VAL A 56 2.48 -15.68 -3.81
N GLY A 57 3.59 -16.06 -4.45
CA GLY A 57 4.46 -17.10 -3.94
C GLY A 57 5.59 -17.47 -4.89
N SER A 58 6.36 -18.48 -4.50
CA SER A 58 7.40 -19.04 -5.35
C SER A 58 6.79 -19.95 -6.44
N ARG A 59 7.53 -20.15 -7.54
CA ARG A 59 7.17 -21.12 -8.57
C ARG A 59 6.98 -22.52 -7.97
N ALA A 60 7.83 -22.92 -7.05
CA ALA A 60 7.75 -24.23 -6.38
C ALA A 60 6.46 -24.38 -5.53
N SER A 61 6.05 -23.31 -4.81
CA SER A 61 4.79 -23.35 -4.06
C SER A 61 3.58 -23.43 -4.97
N TYR A 62 3.61 -22.71 -6.09
CA TYR A 62 2.55 -22.73 -7.09
C TYR A 62 2.38 -24.09 -7.76
N ASP A 63 3.48 -24.71 -8.20
CA ASP A 63 3.45 -26.03 -8.85
C ASP A 63 3.07 -27.15 -7.86
N LYS A 64 3.31 -26.95 -6.56
CA LYS A 64 2.90 -27.88 -5.51
C LYS A 64 1.38 -27.83 -5.25
N ALA A 65 0.81 -26.62 -5.12
CA ALA A 65 -0.62 -26.43 -4.90
C ALA A 65 -1.01 -24.96 -5.09
N HIS A 66 -2.05 -24.71 -5.86
CA HIS A 66 -2.66 -23.41 -6.01
C HIS A 66 -4.20 -23.52 -6.12
N ILE A 67 -4.92 -22.43 -5.91
CA ILE A 67 -6.37 -22.36 -6.11
C ILE A 67 -6.64 -22.59 -7.61
N PRO A 68 -7.61 -23.44 -8.00
CA PRO A 68 -7.90 -23.69 -9.42
C PRO A 68 -8.09 -22.39 -10.19
N GLY A 69 -7.42 -22.28 -11.35
CA GLY A 69 -7.46 -21.09 -12.18
C GLY A 69 -6.55 -19.93 -11.72
N ALA A 70 -5.85 -20.05 -10.60
CA ALA A 70 -4.94 -19.03 -10.13
C ALA A 70 -3.73 -18.84 -11.06
N ARG A 71 -3.21 -17.64 -11.10
CA ARG A 71 -2.03 -17.21 -11.87
C ARG A 71 -0.93 -16.77 -10.93
N LEU A 72 0.30 -17.21 -11.20
CA LEU A 72 1.46 -16.86 -10.37
C LEU A 72 1.87 -15.43 -10.60
N ILE A 73 2.12 -14.72 -9.51
CA ILE A 73 2.71 -13.38 -9.49
C ILE A 73 3.68 -13.25 -8.33
N SER A 74 4.74 -12.48 -8.51
CA SER A 74 5.66 -12.07 -7.45
C SER A 74 5.76 -10.55 -7.36
N GLU A 75 6.36 -10.04 -6.28
CA GLU A 75 6.60 -8.60 -6.10
C GLU A 75 7.53 -8.04 -7.18
N GLU A 76 8.49 -8.85 -7.65
CA GLU A 76 9.41 -8.45 -8.71
C GLU A 76 8.69 -8.20 -10.04
N ASN A 77 7.56 -8.88 -10.29
CA ASN A 77 6.75 -8.63 -11.49
C ASN A 77 6.10 -7.22 -11.49
N VAL A 78 5.95 -6.63 -10.31
CA VAL A 78 5.30 -5.33 -10.11
C VAL A 78 6.24 -4.29 -9.49
N ALA A 79 7.53 -4.55 -9.49
CA ALA A 79 8.58 -3.65 -9.06
C ALA A 79 9.41 -3.16 -10.25
N ARG A 80 10.00 -1.96 -10.10
CA ARG A 80 11.00 -1.47 -11.03
C ARG A 80 12.28 -2.31 -10.88
N PRO A 81 12.92 -2.73 -11.99
CA PRO A 81 14.25 -3.32 -11.92
C PRO A 81 15.21 -2.39 -11.17
N HIS A 82 16.03 -2.93 -10.27
CA HIS A 82 16.96 -2.15 -9.46
C HIS A 82 18.35 -2.77 -9.44
N ASP A 83 19.35 -1.91 -9.32
CA ASP A 83 20.75 -2.28 -9.16
C ASP A 83 21.29 -1.63 -7.87
N MET A 84 21.44 -2.42 -6.83
CA MET A 84 21.94 -1.96 -5.53
C MET A 84 23.35 -1.35 -5.62
N ALA A 85 24.17 -1.78 -6.57
CA ALA A 85 25.51 -1.20 -6.78
C ALA A 85 25.44 0.24 -7.32
N ARG A 86 24.34 0.61 -7.96
CA ARG A 86 24.06 1.98 -8.42
C ARG A 86 23.34 2.83 -7.40
N GLY A 87 22.95 2.25 -6.25
CA GLY A 87 22.19 2.93 -5.23
C GLY A 87 20.67 3.02 -5.51
N ASP A 88 20.16 2.19 -6.42
CA ASP A 88 18.73 2.15 -6.71
C ASP A 88 17.95 1.70 -5.47
N LEU A 89 16.75 2.22 -5.34
CA LEU A 89 15.83 1.80 -4.28
C LEU A 89 15.15 0.47 -4.66
N MET A 90 14.96 -0.38 -3.65
CA MET A 90 14.33 -1.69 -3.83
C MET A 90 12.81 -1.55 -3.92
N LEU A 91 12.19 -2.41 -4.72
CA LEU A 91 10.74 -2.60 -4.80
C LEU A 91 9.92 -1.34 -5.14
N GLU A 92 10.55 -0.27 -5.68
CA GLU A 92 9.79 0.90 -6.14
C GLU A 92 8.78 0.52 -7.23
N LEU A 93 7.65 1.18 -7.23
CA LEU A 93 6.63 1.01 -8.27
C LEU A 93 7.19 1.42 -9.65
N PRO A 94 6.99 0.61 -10.68
CA PRO A 94 7.34 0.98 -12.05
C PRO A 94 6.34 1.99 -12.62
N GLU A 95 6.65 2.51 -13.79
CA GLU A 95 5.73 3.38 -14.53
C GLU A 95 4.37 2.69 -14.74
N PRO A 96 3.25 3.42 -14.60
CA PRO A 96 1.89 2.85 -14.70
C PRO A 96 1.63 2.05 -15.97
N ALA A 97 2.22 2.47 -17.09
CA ALA A 97 2.09 1.76 -18.36
C ALA A 97 2.80 0.38 -18.34
N VAL A 98 3.89 0.25 -17.59
CA VAL A 98 4.58 -1.04 -17.40
C VAL A 98 3.73 -1.96 -16.56
N LEU A 99 3.20 -1.46 -15.44
CA LEU A 99 2.30 -2.22 -14.57
C LEU A 99 1.07 -2.71 -15.33
N ARG A 100 0.42 -1.85 -16.12
CA ARG A 100 -0.75 -2.26 -16.93
C ARG A 100 -0.41 -3.45 -17.83
N ARG A 101 0.68 -3.39 -18.59
CA ARG A 101 1.09 -4.52 -19.46
C ARG A 101 1.34 -5.81 -18.68
N THR A 102 1.98 -5.72 -17.52
CA THR A 102 2.18 -6.88 -16.64
C THR A 102 0.85 -7.47 -16.20
N LEU A 103 -0.09 -6.64 -15.75
CA LEU A 103 -1.41 -7.07 -15.29
C LEU A 103 -2.26 -7.64 -16.43
N GLU A 104 -2.22 -7.01 -17.61
CA GLU A 104 -2.86 -7.53 -18.82
C GLU A 104 -2.32 -8.91 -19.20
N SER A 105 -1.01 -9.15 -19.10
CA SER A 105 -0.42 -10.45 -19.37
C SER A 105 -0.91 -11.55 -18.43
N LEU A 106 -1.39 -11.18 -17.25
CA LEU A 106 -2.08 -12.06 -16.30
C LEU A 106 -3.58 -12.18 -16.58
N GLY A 107 -4.07 -11.62 -17.69
CA GLY A 107 -5.48 -11.67 -18.10
C GLY A 107 -6.40 -10.75 -17.29
N ILE A 108 -5.87 -9.72 -16.65
CA ILE A 108 -6.66 -8.72 -15.93
C ILE A 108 -7.22 -7.71 -16.95
N SER A 109 -8.50 -7.44 -16.85
CA SER A 109 -9.26 -6.49 -17.68
C SER A 109 -10.03 -5.52 -16.80
N ASP A 110 -10.63 -4.50 -17.39
CA ASP A 110 -11.41 -3.47 -16.71
C ASP A 110 -12.60 -4.01 -15.90
N ASP A 111 -13.13 -5.14 -16.29
CA ASP A 111 -14.28 -5.82 -15.67
C ASP A 111 -13.88 -7.01 -14.78
N SER A 112 -12.59 -7.20 -14.51
CA SER A 112 -12.12 -8.31 -13.68
C SER A 112 -12.51 -8.13 -12.21
N THR A 113 -12.88 -9.22 -11.56
CA THR A 113 -12.89 -9.36 -10.10
C THR A 113 -11.58 -10.03 -9.71
N ILE A 114 -10.76 -9.36 -8.88
CA ILE A 114 -9.40 -9.80 -8.60
C ILE A 114 -9.32 -10.29 -7.15
N VAL A 115 -8.81 -11.50 -6.95
CA VAL A 115 -8.52 -12.06 -5.63
C VAL A 115 -7.03 -12.35 -5.53
N VAL A 116 -6.38 -11.77 -4.53
CA VAL A 116 -4.95 -11.99 -4.24
C VAL A 116 -4.82 -12.86 -3.01
N TYR A 117 -3.89 -13.81 -3.00
CA TYR A 117 -3.61 -14.60 -1.81
C TYR A 117 -2.12 -14.95 -1.67
N ALA A 118 -1.65 -14.99 -0.43
CA ALA A 118 -0.32 -15.50 -0.10
C ALA A 118 -0.33 -17.04 -0.04
N ALA A 119 0.75 -17.69 -0.45
CA ALA A 119 0.85 -19.14 -0.50
C ALA A 119 2.22 -19.66 -0.06
N GLY A 120 2.22 -20.87 0.52
CA GLY A 120 3.42 -21.51 1.05
C GLY A 120 4.01 -20.72 2.21
N GLU A 121 5.30 -20.50 2.17
CA GLU A 121 6.03 -19.70 3.17
C GLU A 121 6.05 -18.20 2.84
N THR A 122 5.33 -17.79 1.77
CA THR A 122 5.25 -16.39 1.38
C THR A 122 4.49 -15.60 2.43
N PRO A 123 5.09 -14.57 2.99
CA PRO A 123 4.47 -13.81 4.05
C PRO A 123 3.33 -12.92 3.51
N LEU A 124 2.40 -12.57 4.41
CA LEU A 124 1.22 -11.76 4.07
C LEU A 124 1.59 -10.44 3.38
N GLN A 125 2.68 -9.78 3.80
CA GLN A 125 3.10 -8.50 3.23
C GLN A 125 3.44 -8.56 1.73
N SER A 126 3.84 -9.71 1.20
CA SER A 126 4.01 -9.88 -0.25
C SER A 126 2.68 -9.81 -0.97
N ALA A 127 1.63 -10.44 -0.44
CA ALA A 127 0.30 -10.34 -1.01
C ALA A 127 -0.29 -8.93 -0.86
N THR A 128 -0.08 -8.27 0.28
CA THR A 128 -0.56 -6.89 0.46
C THR A 128 0.16 -5.90 -0.44
N ARG A 129 1.43 -6.16 -0.80
CA ARG A 129 2.15 -5.36 -1.82
C ARG A 129 1.47 -5.47 -3.18
N ILE A 130 1.03 -6.66 -3.60
CA ILE A 130 0.28 -6.84 -4.84
C ILE A 130 -1.07 -6.12 -4.77
N VAL A 131 -1.82 -6.25 -3.65
CA VAL A 131 -3.10 -5.53 -3.44
C VAL A 131 -2.89 -4.02 -3.55
N PHE A 132 -1.83 -3.49 -2.91
CA PHE A 132 -1.49 -2.07 -2.98
C PHE A 132 -1.15 -1.62 -4.41
N THR A 133 -0.40 -2.42 -5.16
CA THR A 133 -0.05 -2.10 -6.55
C THR A 133 -1.29 -2.06 -7.46
N LEU A 134 -2.23 -2.99 -7.26
CA LEU A 134 -3.51 -2.97 -7.96
C LEU A 134 -4.35 -1.73 -7.61
N ASP A 135 -4.36 -1.32 -6.35
CA ASP A 135 -5.01 -0.07 -5.92
C ASP A 135 -4.36 1.16 -6.58
N TYR A 136 -3.04 1.22 -6.59
CA TYR A 136 -2.28 2.33 -7.20
C TYR A 136 -2.66 2.57 -8.66
N VAL A 137 -2.87 1.51 -9.44
CA VAL A 137 -3.29 1.63 -10.85
C VAL A 137 -4.81 1.74 -11.05
N GLY A 138 -5.58 1.96 -9.97
CA GLY A 138 -7.02 2.20 -10.03
C GLY A 138 -7.89 0.94 -10.08
N LEU A 139 -7.34 -0.23 -9.72
CA LEU A 139 -8.09 -1.50 -9.64
C LEU A 139 -8.49 -1.87 -8.21
N GLY A 140 -8.32 -0.98 -7.24
CA GLY A 140 -8.55 -1.24 -5.83
C GLY A 140 -9.97 -1.64 -5.47
N SER A 141 -10.99 -1.09 -6.16
CA SER A 141 -12.40 -1.45 -5.96
C SER A 141 -12.78 -2.84 -6.48
N GLN A 142 -11.93 -3.45 -7.31
CA GLN A 142 -12.12 -4.77 -7.92
C GLN A 142 -11.24 -5.83 -7.24
N THR A 143 -10.39 -5.42 -6.28
CA THR A 143 -9.37 -6.25 -5.66
C THR A 143 -9.75 -6.62 -4.23
N SER A 144 -9.65 -7.92 -3.92
CA SER A 144 -9.81 -8.49 -2.59
C SER A 144 -8.59 -9.31 -2.19
N LEU A 145 -8.31 -9.37 -0.89
CA LEU A 145 -7.35 -10.30 -0.30
C LEU A 145 -8.10 -11.50 0.26
N LEU A 146 -7.65 -12.72 -0.05
CA LEU A 146 -8.15 -13.93 0.61
C LEU A 146 -7.56 -14.05 2.02
N ASN A 147 -8.43 -13.98 3.01
CA ASN A 147 -8.07 -14.01 4.43
C ASN A 147 -7.43 -15.35 4.83
N GLY A 148 -6.19 -15.33 5.30
CA GLY A 148 -5.40 -16.53 5.64
C GLY A 148 -4.86 -17.29 4.42
N GLY A 149 -4.91 -16.72 3.23
CA GLY A 149 -4.25 -17.21 2.02
C GLY A 149 -4.59 -18.66 1.65
N LEU A 150 -3.64 -19.35 1.01
CA LEU A 150 -3.81 -20.75 0.60
C LEU A 150 -4.08 -21.68 1.79
N ALA A 151 -3.55 -21.38 2.97
CA ALA A 151 -3.77 -22.20 4.16
C ALA A 151 -5.25 -22.22 4.58
N SER A 152 -5.95 -21.07 4.51
CA SER A 152 -7.37 -21.01 4.81
C SER A 152 -8.21 -21.76 3.78
N TRP A 153 -7.84 -21.69 2.49
CA TRP A 153 -8.45 -22.46 1.42
C TRP A 153 -8.37 -23.96 1.66
N GLN A 154 -7.17 -24.46 1.98
CA GLN A 154 -6.95 -25.87 2.27
C GLN A 154 -7.65 -26.32 3.56
N LYS A 155 -7.67 -25.48 4.61
CA LYS A 155 -8.39 -25.75 5.86
C LYS A 155 -9.91 -25.88 5.64
N ALA A 156 -10.47 -25.16 4.65
CA ALA A 156 -11.86 -25.29 4.26
C ALA A 156 -12.15 -26.59 3.44
N GLY A 157 -11.12 -27.44 3.21
CA GLY A 157 -11.28 -28.69 2.43
C GLY A 157 -11.46 -28.49 0.95
N LEU A 158 -11.17 -27.30 0.42
CA LEU A 158 -11.38 -26.95 -0.99
C LEU A 158 -10.23 -27.50 -1.85
N ALA A 159 -10.59 -27.93 -3.07
CA ALA A 159 -9.64 -28.53 -4.00
C ALA A 159 -8.55 -27.56 -4.45
N THR A 160 -7.34 -28.07 -4.65
CA THR A 160 -6.23 -27.34 -5.27
C THR A 160 -5.86 -27.92 -6.61
N ALA A 161 -5.17 -27.13 -7.44
CA ALA A 161 -4.61 -27.54 -8.73
C ALA A 161 -3.08 -27.47 -8.69
N THR A 162 -2.43 -28.15 -9.64
CA THR A 162 -0.98 -28.13 -9.84
C THR A 162 -0.61 -27.72 -11.27
N VAL A 163 -1.61 -27.62 -12.15
CA VAL A 163 -1.43 -27.25 -13.56
C VAL A 163 -1.89 -25.81 -13.76
N ALA A 164 -0.99 -24.98 -14.28
CA ALA A 164 -1.31 -23.60 -14.60
C ALA A 164 -2.41 -23.50 -15.66
N PRO A 165 -3.40 -22.61 -15.50
CA PRO A 165 -4.42 -22.39 -16.50
C PRO A 165 -3.83 -21.73 -17.76
N PRO A 166 -4.41 -21.94 -18.93
CA PRO A 166 -4.12 -21.09 -20.08
C PRO A 166 -4.56 -19.66 -19.76
N VAL A 167 -3.71 -18.69 -20.08
CA VAL A 167 -4.01 -17.27 -19.85
C VAL A 167 -4.22 -16.57 -21.19
N VAL A 168 -5.38 -15.97 -21.37
CA VAL A 168 -5.62 -15.01 -22.44
C VAL A 168 -5.31 -13.62 -21.87
N PRO A 169 -4.44 -12.82 -22.51
CA PRO A 169 -4.16 -11.46 -22.06
C PRO A 169 -5.44 -10.63 -21.95
N GLY A 170 -5.54 -9.86 -20.87
CA GLY A 170 -6.64 -8.93 -20.66
C GLY A 170 -6.40 -7.59 -21.35
N ARG A 171 -7.30 -6.65 -21.06
CA ARG A 171 -7.21 -5.27 -21.57
C ARG A 171 -7.60 -4.29 -20.47
N LEU A 172 -6.71 -3.37 -20.14
CA LEU A 172 -6.92 -2.30 -19.16
C LEU A 172 -6.93 -0.94 -19.87
N SER A 173 -7.98 -0.20 -19.65
CA SER A 173 -8.05 1.20 -20.06
C SER A 173 -6.99 2.03 -19.33
N GLU A 174 -6.53 3.10 -19.97
CA GLU A 174 -5.67 4.07 -19.33
C GLU A 174 -6.46 4.83 -18.24
N ARG A 175 -5.92 4.84 -17.02
CA ARG A 175 -6.52 5.50 -15.86
C ARG A 175 -5.45 6.32 -15.15
N PRO A 176 -5.82 7.46 -14.54
CA PRO A 176 -4.94 8.14 -13.59
C PRO A 176 -4.57 7.20 -12.45
N VAL A 177 -3.34 7.28 -11.98
CA VAL A 177 -2.94 6.57 -10.75
C VAL A 177 -3.63 7.17 -9.53
N VAL A 178 -3.95 6.33 -8.56
CA VAL A 178 -4.50 6.78 -7.29
C VAL A 178 -3.37 7.43 -6.47
N PRO A 179 -3.56 8.62 -5.86
CA PRO A 179 -2.50 9.34 -5.15
C PRO A 179 -2.24 8.75 -3.75
N VAL A 180 -1.95 7.45 -3.70
CA VAL A 180 -1.69 6.69 -2.45
C VAL A 180 -0.21 6.60 -2.11
N VAL A 181 0.67 7.12 -2.97
CA VAL A 181 2.13 7.15 -2.75
C VAL A 181 2.57 8.56 -2.42
N VAL A 182 3.50 8.69 -1.48
CA VAL A 182 4.16 9.93 -1.10
C VAL A 182 5.67 9.77 -1.11
N ASP A 183 6.37 10.90 -1.19
CA ASP A 183 7.83 11.00 -1.15
C ASP A 183 8.37 11.52 0.21
N ALA A 184 9.69 11.61 0.32
CA ALA A 184 10.35 12.13 1.51
C ALA A 184 9.98 13.60 1.81
N ALA A 185 9.73 14.41 0.79
CA ALA A 185 9.35 15.82 0.97
C ALA A 185 7.96 15.92 1.63
N PHE A 186 7.02 15.06 1.22
CA PHE A 186 5.73 14.95 1.89
C PHE A 186 5.90 14.54 3.36
N VAL A 187 6.71 13.51 3.65
CA VAL A 187 6.97 13.02 5.01
C VAL A 187 7.56 14.15 5.86
N LEU A 188 8.60 14.85 5.39
CA LEU A 188 9.22 15.99 6.08
C LEU A 188 8.22 17.11 6.39
N SER A 189 7.33 17.41 5.46
CA SER A 189 6.38 18.51 5.62
C SER A 189 5.15 18.18 6.46
N HIS A 190 4.82 16.90 6.68
CA HIS A 190 3.62 16.44 7.38
C HIS A 190 3.89 15.69 8.69
N SER A 191 5.11 15.18 8.92
CA SER A 191 5.46 14.51 10.18
C SER A 191 5.25 15.42 11.38
N GLY A 192 4.42 14.96 12.33
CA GLY A 192 4.07 15.70 13.54
C GLY A 192 3.04 16.83 13.34
N ARG A 193 2.41 16.96 12.18
CA ARG A 193 1.22 17.81 12.03
C ARG A 193 -0.01 17.11 12.62
N ALA A 194 -0.96 17.90 13.08
CA ALA A 194 -2.25 17.37 13.53
C ALA A 194 -2.90 16.52 12.43
N HIS A 195 -3.52 15.43 12.82
CA HIS A 195 -4.18 14.47 11.92
C HIS A 195 -3.28 13.82 10.85
N HIS A 196 -1.95 13.84 11.04
CA HIS A 196 -1.01 13.09 10.19
C HIS A 196 -0.15 12.20 11.08
N VAL A 197 -0.36 10.90 10.98
CA VAL A 197 0.35 9.89 11.77
C VAL A 197 1.32 9.14 10.88
N LEU A 198 2.63 9.32 11.13
CA LEU A 198 3.67 8.55 10.45
C LEU A 198 3.84 7.20 11.17
N VAL A 199 3.72 6.10 10.44
CA VAL A 199 3.77 4.73 10.99
C VAL A 199 4.96 3.98 10.41
N ASP A 200 5.86 3.54 11.29
CA ASP A 200 6.93 2.59 10.97
C ASP A 200 6.40 1.16 11.12
N ALA A 201 6.34 0.42 10.02
CA ALA A 201 5.86 -0.95 10.01
C ALA A 201 6.96 -1.99 10.27
N ARG A 202 8.21 -1.60 10.50
CA ARG A 202 9.31 -2.51 10.80
C ARG A 202 9.15 -3.16 12.17
N ALA A 203 9.87 -4.27 12.39
CA ALA A 203 9.93 -4.88 13.71
C ALA A 203 10.52 -3.90 14.75
N PRO A 204 10.10 -3.99 16.04
CA PRO A 204 10.53 -3.07 17.09
C PRO A 204 12.04 -2.92 17.24
N VAL A 205 12.82 -3.98 16.97
CA VAL A 205 14.28 -3.94 17.06
C VAL A 205 14.93 -2.93 16.08
N PHE A 206 14.31 -2.69 14.93
CA PHE A 206 14.74 -1.68 13.96
C PHE A 206 14.21 -0.30 14.31
N TYR A 207 12.96 -0.23 14.74
CA TYR A 207 12.33 1.02 15.17
C TYR A 207 13.09 1.65 16.36
N ASN A 208 13.40 0.87 17.39
CA ASN A 208 14.10 1.31 18.60
C ASN A 208 15.63 1.46 18.41
N GLY A 209 16.14 1.27 17.20
CA GLY A 209 17.57 1.38 16.91
C GLY A 209 18.46 0.27 17.49
N THR A 210 17.88 -0.81 18.04
CA THR A 210 18.66 -1.97 18.52
C THR A 210 19.43 -2.60 17.37
N GLU A 211 18.75 -2.79 16.21
CA GLU A 211 19.35 -3.28 14.98
C GLU A 211 19.43 -2.17 13.92
N PRO A 212 20.56 -2.08 13.20
CA PRO A 212 20.70 -1.09 12.13
C PRO A 212 19.98 -1.51 10.86
N THR A 213 19.51 -0.52 10.07
CA THR A 213 19.00 -0.70 8.72
C THR A 213 19.63 0.37 7.82
N PHE A 214 20.19 -0.02 6.69
CA PHE A 214 20.86 0.89 5.75
C PHE A 214 21.87 1.84 6.42
N GLY A 215 22.64 1.32 7.40
CA GLY A 215 23.64 2.06 8.14
C GLY A 215 23.12 3.07 9.17
N LYS A 216 21.82 3.13 9.41
CA LYS A 216 21.19 3.98 10.43
C LYS A 216 20.52 3.13 11.50
N ARG A 217 20.38 3.69 12.73
CA ARG A 217 19.72 3.09 13.88
C ARG A 217 18.54 3.96 14.30
N GLY A 218 17.33 3.35 14.47
CA GLY A 218 16.12 4.04 14.86
C GLY A 218 15.15 4.30 13.71
N HIS A 219 14.33 5.33 13.83
CA HIS A 219 13.15 5.58 12.98
C HIS A 219 13.10 7.04 12.48
N ILE A 220 12.23 7.32 11.53
CA ILE A 220 11.95 8.68 11.06
C ILE A 220 11.30 9.46 12.20
N PRO A 221 11.75 10.70 12.50
CA PRO A 221 11.27 11.47 13.64
C PRO A 221 9.74 11.54 13.72
N LYS A 222 9.23 11.36 14.95
CA LYS A 222 7.80 11.36 15.29
C LYS A 222 6.98 10.22 14.68
N ALA A 223 7.61 9.21 14.09
CA ALA A 223 6.90 8.00 13.70
C ALA A 223 6.51 7.20 14.96
N ILE A 224 5.35 6.56 14.90
CA ILE A 224 4.95 5.52 15.84
C ILE A 224 5.20 4.15 15.24
N ASN A 225 5.32 3.12 16.06
CA ASN A 225 5.53 1.76 15.55
C ASN A 225 4.24 0.94 15.58
N ILE A 226 3.81 0.48 14.40
CA ILE A 226 2.83 -0.60 14.25
C ILE A 226 3.52 -1.68 13.42
N PRO A 227 4.15 -2.68 14.05
CA PRO A 227 4.85 -3.73 13.32
C PRO A 227 3.91 -4.46 12.36
N PHE A 228 4.38 -4.70 11.13
CA PHE A 228 3.58 -5.43 10.12
C PHE A 228 3.09 -6.79 10.64
N SER A 229 3.84 -7.43 11.56
CA SER A 229 3.48 -8.70 12.19
C SER A 229 2.28 -8.61 13.13
N SER A 230 1.84 -7.42 13.53
CA SER A 230 0.65 -7.21 14.35
C SER A 230 -0.66 -7.11 13.55
N ILE A 231 -0.57 -7.14 12.21
CA ILE A 231 -1.72 -6.97 11.32
C ILE A 231 -2.51 -8.28 11.13
N SER A 232 -1.87 -9.41 11.34
CA SER A 232 -2.50 -10.73 11.24
C SER A 232 -2.08 -11.64 12.40
N ASP A 233 -2.83 -12.70 12.61
CA ASP A 233 -2.40 -13.78 13.48
C ASP A 233 -1.29 -14.64 12.84
N ALA A 234 -0.80 -15.63 13.58
CA ALA A 234 0.25 -16.54 13.12
C ALA A 234 -0.15 -17.40 11.90
N THR A 235 -1.44 -17.47 11.56
CA THR A 235 -1.96 -18.16 10.38
C THR A 235 -2.17 -17.22 9.17
N GLY A 236 -1.78 -15.95 9.31
CA GLY A 236 -1.97 -14.92 8.29
C GLY A 236 -3.40 -14.42 8.18
N ARG A 237 -4.26 -14.73 9.15
CA ARG A 237 -5.64 -14.22 9.17
C ARG A 237 -5.73 -12.86 9.81
N ILE A 238 -6.53 -12.00 9.20
CA ILE A 238 -6.81 -10.65 9.66
C ILE A 238 -8.15 -10.64 10.38
N SER A 239 -8.20 -9.97 11.54
CA SER A 239 -9.39 -9.77 12.37
C SER A 239 -9.65 -8.28 12.51
N LEU A 240 -10.79 -7.78 12.02
CA LEU A 240 -11.15 -6.36 12.12
C LEU A 240 -11.20 -5.83 13.56
N PRO A 241 -11.75 -6.58 14.57
CA PRO A 241 -11.69 -6.15 15.95
C PRO A 241 -10.25 -6.01 16.49
N ASP A 242 -9.34 -6.89 16.06
CA ASP A 242 -7.94 -6.84 16.49
C ASP A 242 -7.20 -5.66 15.84
N LEU A 243 -7.42 -5.42 14.55
CA LEU A 243 -6.90 -4.24 13.87
C LEU A 243 -7.35 -2.95 14.55
N LYS A 244 -8.64 -2.84 14.85
CA LYS A 244 -9.18 -1.66 15.53
C LYS A 244 -8.47 -1.41 16.86
N ARG A 245 -8.30 -2.46 17.70
CA ARG A 245 -7.57 -2.35 18.97
C ARG A 245 -6.11 -1.93 18.76
N THR A 246 -5.44 -2.50 17.75
CA THR A 246 -4.04 -2.17 17.43
C THR A 246 -3.88 -0.70 17.06
N PHE A 247 -4.75 -0.17 16.20
CA PHE A 247 -4.69 1.23 15.75
C PHE A 247 -5.07 2.20 16.86
N GLU A 248 -6.12 1.92 17.63
CA GLU A 248 -6.53 2.73 18.79
C GLU A 248 -5.44 2.76 19.87
N ALA A 249 -4.81 1.61 20.18
CA ALA A 249 -3.70 1.53 21.13
C ALA A 249 -2.46 2.32 20.67
N ALA A 250 -2.27 2.43 19.35
CA ALA A 250 -1.22 3.26 18.75
C ALA A 250 -1.58 4.77 18.68
N GLY A 251 -2.76 5.17 19.17
CA GLY A 251 -3.22 6.57 19.19
C GLY A 251 -3.75 7.06 17.85
N ILE A 252 -4.14 6.16 16.94
CA ILE A 252 -4.76 6.54 15.66
C ILE A 252 -6.28 6.59 15.82
N HIS A 253 -6.88 7.70 15.46
CA HIS A 253 -8.30 7.98 15.65
C HIS A 253 -9.00 8.35 14.34
N THR A 254 -10.33 8.40 14.38
CA THR A 254 -11.14 8.88 13.25
C THR A 254 -10.73 10.31 12.87
N GLY A 255 -10.50 10.53 11.58
CA GLY A 255 -10.07 11.82 11.04
C GLY A 255 -8.55 11.93 10.85
N ASP A 256 -7.77 10.97 11.33
CA ASP A 256 -6.34 10.92 11.05
C ASP A 256 -6.08 10.37 9.63
N THR A 257 -4.96 10.80 9.06
CA THR A 257 -4.36 10.24 7.85
C THR A 257 -3.07 9.54 8.22
N VAL A 258 -2.98 8.26 7.89
CA VAL A 258 -1.77 7.46 8.11
C VAL A 258 -0.82 7.62 6.93
N VAL A 259 0.48 7.76 7.21
CA VAL A 259 1.56 7.57 6.24
C VAL A 259 2.40 6.41 6.73
N ALA A 260 2.37 5.30 6.01
CA ALA A 260 3.11 4.10 6.41
C ALA A 260 4.43 3.98 5.65
N TYR A 261 5.47 3.51 6.33
CA TYR A 261 6.75 3.13 5.72
C TYR A 261 7.32 1.89 6.41
N CYS A 262 8.30 1.24 5.78
CA CYS A 262 9.08 0.16 6.40
C CYS A 262 10.54 0.21 5.92
N HIS A 263 11.17 -0.92 5.64
CA HIS A 263 12.52 -0.95 5.05
C HIS A 263 12.53 -0.44 3.60
N VAL A 264 11.64 -1.00 2.75
CA VAL A 264 11.64 -0.85 1.27
C VAL A 264 10.20 -0.79 0.69
N GLY A 265 9.22 -0.38 1.47
CA GLY A 265 7.84 -0.21 1.02
C GLY A 265 6.97 -1.49 0.96
N GLN A 266 7.51 -2.67 1.30
CA GLN A 266 6.76 -3.93 1.28
C GLN A 266 5.91 -4.15 2.55
N GLN A 267 6.55 -4.25 3.72
CA GLN A 267 5.86 -4.54 5.00
C GLN A 267 4.81 -3.49 5.35
N ALA A 268 5.08 -2.24 5.00
CA ALA A 268 4.16 -1.12 5.23
C ALA A 268 2.82 -1.29 4.50
N THR A 269 2.77 -2.07 3.41
CA THR A 269 1.50 -2.31 2.71
C THR A 269 0.51 -3.16 3.53
N ALA A 270 0.99 -3.93 4.52
CA ALA A 270 0.10 -4.60 5.48
C ALA A 270 -0.60 -3.57 6.37
N VAL A 271 0.11 -2.53 6.84
CA VAL A 271 -0.48 -1.41 7.59
C VAL A 271 -1.42 -0.60 6.70
N VAL A 272 -1.06 -0.38 5.42
CA VAL A 272 -1.94 0.28 4.44
C VAL A 272 -3.25 -0.49 4.27
N LEU A 273 -3.18 -1.82 4.10
CA LEU A 273 -4.37 -2.67 4.01
C LEU A 273 -5.23 -2.57 5.28
N ALA A 274 -4.59 -2.64 6.46
CA ALA A 274 -5.28 -2.55 7.75
C ALA A 274 -6.00 -1.21 7.92
N ALA A 275 -5.35 -0.10 7.60
CA ALA A 275 -5.96 1.23 7.65
C ALA A 275 -7.17 1.32 6.70
N ARG A 276 -7.06 0.79 5.48
CA ARG A 276 -8.19 0.75 4.52
C ARG A 276 -9.35 -0.11 5.00
N LEU A 277 -9.08 -1.23 5.68
CA LEU A 277 -10.13 -2.08 6.29
C LEU A 277 -10.85 -1.38 7.44
N LEU A 278 -10.23 -0.36 8.03
CA LEU A 278 -10.79 0.48 9.10
C LEU A 278 -11.32 1.83 8.58
N ASP A 279 -11.40 2.03 7.26
CA ASP A 279 -11.80 3.28 6.60
C ASP A 279 -10.95 4.50 7.03
N ILE A 280 -9.67 4.26 7.38
CA ILE A 280 -8.70 5.31 7.72
C ILE A 280 -7.94 5.73 6.46
N PRO A 281 -7.93 7.03 6.10
CA PRO A 281 -7.13 7.54 5.00
C PRO A 281 -5.66 7.17 5.17
N VAL A 282 -5.04 6.59 4.11
CA VAL A 282 -3.67 6.10 4.21
C VAL A 282 -2.89 6.31 2.93
N ARG A 283 -1.58 6.54 3.09
CA ARG A 283 -0.60 6.63 2.00
C ARG A 283 0.63 5.81 2.33
N LEU A 284 1.37 5.41 1.31
CA LEU A 284 2.64 4.71 1.43
C LEU A 284 3.79 5.67 1.08
N TYR A 285 4.78 5.76 1.93
CA TYR A 285 6.09 6.28 1.55
C TYR A 285 6.87 5.13 0.90
N ASP A 286 6.82 5.06 -0.45
CA ASP A 286 7.33 3.91 -1.22
C ASP A 286 8.85 3.76 -1.12
N GLY A 287 9.62 4.86 -1.21
CA GLY A 287 11.08 4.86 -0.99
C GLY A 287 11.50 4.45 0.43
N ALA A 288 10.59 4.54 1.38
CA ALA A 288 10.67 4.02 2.73
C ALA A 288 11.94 4.43 3.50
N PHE A 289 12.35 3.62 4.48
CA PHE A 289 13.56 3.91 5.27
C PHE A 289 14.84 3.78 4.45
N GLN A 290 14.84 3.00 3.36
CA GLN A 290 15.98 2.93 2.45
C GLN A 290 16.25 4.31 1.85
N ASP A 291 15.27 4.97 1.24
CA ASP A 291 15.42 6.32 0.69
C ASP A 291 15.82 7.33 1.78
N TRP A 292 15.16 7.24 2.94
CA TRP A 292 15.45 8.13 4.06
C TRP A 292 16.90 8.06 4.52
N ALA A 293 17.40 6.84 4.70
CA ALA A 293 18.75 6.59 5.24
C ALA A 293 19.85 6.80 4.20
N THR A 294 19.70 6.24 2.98
CA THR A 294 20.76 6.27 1.95
C THR A 294 20.90 7.64 1.29
N ASN A 295 19.79 8.34 1.10
CA ASN A 295 19.76 9.68 0.50
C ASN A 295 19.78 10.82 1.54
N ASN A 296 20.01 10.51 2.84
CA ASN A 296 20.09 11.47 3.94
C ASN A 296 18.92 12.48 3.95
N ARG A 297 17.68 11.98 3.82
CA ARG A 297 16.49 12.83 3.73
C ARG A 297 16.22 13.64 5.00
N GLY A 298 16.67 13.15 6.17
CA GLY A 298 16.48 13.81 7.46
C GLY A 298 17.16 13.10 8.62
N ALA A 299 16.89 13.58 9.83
CA ALA A 299 17.35 12.96 11.07
C ALA A 299 16.71 11.58 11.27
N VAL A 300 17.30 10.79 12.17
CA VAL A 300 16.77 9.51 12.67
C VAL A 300 16.74 9.61 14.19
N GLU A 301 15.63 9.20 14.81
CA GLU A 301 15.47 9.07 16.27
C GLU A 301 15.65 7.61 16.67
N PRO A 302 16.30 7.33 17.84
CA PRO A 302 16.49 5.98 18.36
C PRO A 302 15.18 5.36 18.85
#